data_4ad0955d2c38e4104da85e9cc77e9220
#
_entry.id   4ad0955d2c38e4104da85e9cc77e9220
#
_cell.length_a   1.000
_cell.length_b   1.000
_cell.length_c   1.000
_cell.angle_alpha   90.00
_cell.angle_beta   90.00
_cell.angle_gamma   90.00
#
_symmetry.space_group_name_H-M   'P 1'
#
loop_
_entity.id
_entity.type
_entity.pdbx_description
1 polymer ?
#
loop_
_entity_poly.entity_id
_entity_poly.type
_entity_poly.pdbx_seq_one_letter_code
_entity_poly.pdbx_strand_id
1 'polypeptide(L)'
;MQVLLIEDDALLRMTLSDTLSEAGIEVNGLANAEDALILLGAGQVPDVLVTDISLGDGLSGFDLADVARARHPEVGVILISGTVAETEQHPLRRRERFLEKPFAPAALAEAIRQAAGKG
;
A
#
# COMPACT_ATOMS: atom_id res chain seq x y z
N MET A 1 -6.35 -12.94 -4.12
CA MET A 1 -6.00 -11.83 -3.22
C MET A 1 -5.92 -10.55 -4.03
N GLN A 2 -6.58 -9.52 -3.58
CA GLN A 2 -6.64 -8.24 -4.26
C GLN A 2 -5.83 -7.19 -3.50
N VAL A 3 -4.99 -6.48 -4.25
CA VAL A 3 -4.11 -5.44 -3.70
C VAL A 3 -4.37 -4.12 -4.43
N LEU A 4 -4.49 -3.06 -3.65
CA LEU A 4 -4.55 -1.71 -4.19
C LEU A 4 -3.17 -1.09 -3.99
N LEU A 5 -2.51 -0.73 -5.09
CA LEU A 5 -1.15 -0.17 -5.08
C LEU A 5 -1.19 1.29 -5.47
N ILE A 6 -0.74 2.16 -4.57
CA ILE A 6 -0.69 3.61 -4.82
C ILE A 6 0.78 4.01 -4.94
N GLU A 7 1.16 4.41 -6.14
CA GLU A 7 2.52 4.80 -6.47
C GLU A 7 2.49 5.88 -7.56
N ASP A 8 3.05 7.03 -7.28
CA ASP A 8 3.03 8.16 -8.23
C ASP A 8 4.02 7.99 -9.39
N ASP A 9 5.07 7.20 -9.23
CA ASP A 9 6.01 6.88 -10.29
C ASP A 9 5.40 5.80 -11.19
N ALA A 10 5.08 6.18 -12.43
CA ALA A 10 4.40 5.28 -13.36
C ALA A 10 5.22 4.03 -13.70
N LEU A 11 6.54 4.18 -13.86
CA LEU A 11 7.40 3.05 -14.19
C LEU A 11 7.49 2.06 -13.03
N LEU A 12 7.68 2.57 -11.83
CA LEU A 12 7.73 1.72 -10.63
C LEU A 12 6.39 1.04 -10.40
N ARG A 13 5.29 1.78 -10.57
CA ARG A 13 3.95 1.21 -10.42
C ARG A 13 3.72 0.05 -11.38
N MET A 14 4.12 0.22 -12.65
CA MET A 14 3.99 -0.83 -13.65
C MET A 14 4.86 -2.03 -13.31
N THR A 15 6.11 -1.80 -12.93
CA THR A 15 7.05 -2.86 -12.59
C THR A 15 6.56 -3.68 -11.41
N LEU A 16 6.10 -3.01 -10.35
CA LEU A 16 5.59 -3.70 -9.18
C LEU A 16 4.30 -4.46 -9.49
N SER A 17 3.41 -3.85 -10.27
CA SER A 17 2.16 -4.50 -10.67
C SER A 17 2.43 -5.78 -11.45
N ASP A 18 3.36 -5.75 -12.39
CA ASP A 18 3.72 -6.92 -13.18
C ASP A 18 4.31 -8.03 -12.31
N THR A 19 5.23 -7.66 -11.42
CA THR A 19 5.88 -8.62 -10.53
C THR A 19 4.86 -9.29 -9.60
N LEU A 20 3.95 -8.52 -9.03
CA LEU A 20 2.93 -9.05 -8.13
C LEU A 20 1.93 -9.92 -8.89
N SER A 21 1.58 -9.53 -10.12
CA SER A 21 0.68 -10.33 -10.95
C SER A 21 1.30 -11.69 -11.27
N GLU A 22 2.58 -11.72 -11.54
CA GLU A 22 3.32 -12.98 -11.77
C GLU A 22 3.33 -13.87 -10.53
N ALA A 23 3.23 -13.28 -9.35
CA ALA A 23 3.15 -14.00 -8.09
C ALA A 23 1.72 -14.43 -7.74
N GLY A 24 0.76 -14.23 -8.64
CA GLY A 24 -0.64 -14.61 -8.42
C GLY A 24 -1.45 -13.60 -7.64
N ILE A 25 -0.98 -12.37 -7.50
CA ILE A 25 -1.66 -11.30 -6.76
C ILE A 25 -2.35 -10.37 -7.78
N GLU A 26 -3.63 -10.13 -7.59
CA GLU A 26 -4.37 -9.19 -8.42
C GLU A 26 -4.10 -7.77 -7.93
N VAL A 27 -3.55 -6.94 -8.82
CA VAL A 27 -3.14 -5.57 -8.46
C VAL A 27 -3.96 -4.55 -9.23
N ASN A 28 -4.46 -3.57 -8.51
CA ASN A 28 -5.04 -2.37 -9.11
C ASN A 28 -4.12 -1.20 -8.76
N GLY A 29 -3.38 -0.69 -9.73
CA GLY A 29 -2.41 0.37 -9.52
C GLY A 29 -3.00 1.74 -9.78
N LEU A 30 -2.80 2.66 -8.84
CA LEU A 30 -3.27 4.03 -8.93
C LEU A 30 -2.11 5.00 -8.70
N ALA A 31 -2.23 6.20 -9.27
CA ALA A 31 -1.18 7.20 -9.21
C ALA A 31 -1.25 8.09 -7.97
N ASN A 32 -2.41 8.16 -7.30
CA ASN A 32 -2.61 9.09 -6.19
C ASN A 32 -3.61 8.55 -5.18
N ALA A 33 -3.60 9.16 -3.99
CA ALA A 33 -4.47 8.76 -2.90
C ALA A 33 -5.93 9.09 -3.15
N GLU A 34 -6.20 10.16 -3.87
CA GLU A 34 -7.57 10.61 -4.15
C GLU A 34 -8.35 9.56 -4.92
N ASP A 35 -7.73 8.94 -5.93
CA ASP A 35 -8.35 7.87 -6.69
C ASP A 35 -8.61 6.65 -5.82
N ALA A 36 -7.70 6.35 -4.90
CA ALA A 36 -7.87 5.26 -3.95
C ALA A 36 -9.07 5.50 -3.04
N LEU A 37 -9.25 6.75 -2.58
CA LEU A 37 -10.40 7.09 -1.74
C LEU A 37 -11.72 6.90 -2.47
N ILE A 38 -11.76 7.19 -3.76
CA ILE A 38 -12.96 6.96 -4.58
C ILE A 38 -13.31 5.48 -4.59
N LEU A 39 -12.34 4.61 -4.82
CA LEU A 39 -12.58 3.16 -4.86
C LEU A 39 -13.02 2.64 -3.49
N LEU A 40 -12.36 3.05 -2.43
CA LEU A 40 -12.72 2.64 -1.06
C LEU A 40 -14.12 3.12 -0.69
N GLY A 41 -14.46 4.34 -1.09
CA GLY A 41 -15.80 4.89 -0.85
C GLY A 41 -16.88 4.19 -1.64
N ALA A 42 -16.53 3.59 -2.78
CA ALA A 42 -17.46 2.80 -3.59
C ALA A 42 -17.60 1.35 -3.11
N GLY A 43 -16.93 0.99 -2.02
CA GLY A 43 -17.00 -0.36 -1.45
C GLY A 43 -16.06 -1.37 -2.08
N GLN A 44 -15.12 -0.91 -2.91
CA GLN A 44 -14.11 -1.77 -3.50
C GLN A 44 -12.93 -1.92 -2.54
N VAL A 45 -13.04 -2.89 -1.65
CA VAL A 45 -12.10 -3.07 -0.54
C VAL A 45 -11.04 -4.10 -0.93
N PRO A 46 -9.75 -3.74 -0.95
CA PRO A 46 -8.70 -4.71 -1.18
C PRO A 46 -8.41 -5.53 0.06
N ASP A 47 -7.69 -6.63 -0.11
CA ASP A 47 -7.16 -7.37 1.03
C ASP A 47 -5.99 -6.61 1.67
N VAL A 48 -5.17 -5.97 0.83
CA VAL A 48 -4.01 -5.18 1.27
C VAL A 48 -3.93 -3.89 0.47
N LEU A 49 -3.66 -2.80 1.17
CA LEU A 49 -3.34 -1.51 0.57
C LEU A 49 -1.83 -1.31 0.65
N VAL A 50 -1.20 -1.06 -0.50
CA VAL A 50 0.22 -0.74 -0.58
C VAL A 50 0.37 0.68 -1.07
N THR A 51 1.01 1.53 -0.30
CA THR A 51 1.16 2.94 -0.68
C THR A 51 2.51 3.50 -0.26
N ASP A 52 3.07 4.34 -1.14
CA ASP A 52 4.16 5.23 -0.71
C ASP A 52 3.64 6.15 0.37
N ILE A 53 4.50 6.47 1.33
CA ILE A 53 4.19 7.49 2.34
C ILE A 53 4.15 8.85 1.68
N SER A 54 5.13 9.16 0.83
CA SER A 54 5.19 10.44 0.11
C SER A 54 4.57 10.26 -1.27
N LEU A 55 3.46 10.91 -1.52
CA LEU A 55 2.73 10.86 -2.79
C LEU A 55 2.71 12.21 -3.52
N GLY A 56 3.71 13.04 -3.27
CA GLY A 56 3.77 14.37 -3.86
C GLY A 56 2.81 15.33 -3.16
N ASP A 57 2.15 16.20 -3.92
CA ASP A 57 1.17 17.13 -3.37
C ASP A 57 -0.13 16.40 -3.05
N GLY A 58 -0.84 16.85 -2.03
CA GLY A 58 -2.10 16.27 -1.63
C GLY A 58 -1.98 15.31 -0.47
N LEU A 59 -2.81 14.28 -0.41
CA LEU A 59 -2.83 13.33 0.69
C LEU A 59 -1.60 12.44 0.69
N SER A 60 -1.05 12.21 1.87
CA SER A 60 0.07 11.28 2.05
C SER A 60 -0.43 9.83 2.16
N GLY A 61 0.52 8.89 2.12
CA GLY A 61 0.21 7.50 2.36
C GLY A 61 -0.33 7.26 3.77
N PHE A 62 0.15 8.04 4.75
CA PHE A 62 -0.39 7.95 6.12
C PHE A 62 -1.86 8.37 6.17
N ASP A 63 -2.21 9.45 5.48
CA ASP A 63 -3.61 9.91 5.43
C ASP A 63 -4.50 8.86 4.80
N LEU A 64 -4.04 8.24 3.73
CA LEU A 64 -4.79 7.19 3.05
C LEU A 64 -4.96 5.96 3.97
N ALA A 65 -3.90 5.57 4.67
CA ALA A 65 -3.96 4.46 5.60
C ALA A 65 -4.95 4.74 6.73
N ASP A 66 -4.99 5.96 7.25
CA ASP A 66 -5.94 6.35 8.30
C ASP A 66 -7.38 6.18 7.83
N VAL A 67 -7.70 6.63 6.62
CA VAL A 67 -9.04 6.51 6.06
C VAL A 67 -9.40 5.03 5.84
N ALA A 68 -8.47 4.26 5.29
CA ALA A 68 -8.71 2.84 5.03
C ALA A 68 -9.00 2.08 6.33
N ARG A 69 -8.22 2.34 7.37
CA ARG A 69 -8.42 1.67 8.66
C ARG A 69 -9.73 2.08 9.34
N ALA A 70 -10.12 3.34 9.22
CA ALA A 70 -11.35 3.81 9.82
C ALA A 70 -12.58 3.15 9.18
N ARG A 71 -12.52 2.90 7.89
CA ARG A 71 -13.66 2.32 7.14
C ARG A 71 -13.59 0.79 7.05
N HIS A 72 -12.38 0.24 6.96
CA HIS A 72 -12.16 -1.18 6.72
C HIS A 72 -11.02 -1.69 7.61
N PRO A 73 -11.28 -1.93 8.90
CA PRO A 73 -10.23 -2.28 9.86
C PRO A 73 -9.46 -3.57 9.55
N GLU A 74 -10.02 -4.45 8.71
CA GLU A 74 -9.38 -5.72 8.37
C GLU A 74 -8.35 -5.59 7.25
N VAL A 75 -8.30 -4.46 6.55
CA VAL A 75 -7.37 -4.28 5.44
C VAL A 75 -5.95 -4.20 5.98
N GLY A 76 -5.06 -5.02 5.40
CA GLY A 76 -3.64 -4.90 5.68
C GLY A 76 -3.07 -3.67 4.98
N VAL A 77 -2.06 -3.04 5.56
CA VAL A 77 -1.45 -1.84 4.99
C VAL A 77 0.07 -2.00 4.94
N ILE A 78 0.65 -1.78 3.77
CA ILE A 78 2.10 -1.70 3.58
C ILE A 78 2.43 -0.24 3.25
N LEU A 79 3.24 0.38 4.10
CA LEU A 79 3.67 1.76 3.92
C LEU A 79 5.11 1.74 3.40
N ILE A 80 5.32 2.23 2.19
CA ILE A 80 6.64 2.25 1.55
C ILE A 80 7.33 3.56 1.87
N SER A 81 8.51 3.46 2.47
CA SER A 81 9.27 4.59 2.96
C SER A 81 10.55 4.78 2.16
N GLY A 82 10.87 6.01 1.82
CA GLY A 82 12.16 6.37 1.23
C GLY A 82 13.23 6.60 2.28
N THR A 83 12.85 6.89 3.52
CA THR A 83 13.79 7.15 4.62
C THR A 83 13.25 6.63 5.93
N VAL A 84 14.16 6.31 6.84
CA VAL A 84 13.79 5.90 8.21
C VAL A 84 13.05 7.02 8.94
N ALA A 85 13.40 8.28 8.66
CA ALA A 85 12.76 9.41 9.33
C ALA A 85 11.25 9.46 9.09
N GLU A 86 10.79 9.02 7.92
CA GLU A 86 9.35 8.98 7.63
C GLU A 86 8.62 7.99 8.56
N THR A 87 9.27 6.88 8.89
CA THR A 87 8.64 5.84 9.71
C THR A 87 8.62 6.19 11.20
N GLU A 88 9.57 7.01 11.65
CA GLU A 88 9.69 7.37 13.07
C GLU A 88 8.53 8.24 13.56
N GLN A 89 7.86 8.95 12.66
CA GLN A 89 6.79 9.85 13.00
C GLN A 89 5.42 9.19 13.09
N HIS A 90 5.36 7.90 12.76
CA HIS A 90 4.08 7.20 12.70
C HIS A 90 4.24 5.79 13.25
N PRO A 91 3.82 5.54 14.48
CA PRO A 91 3.91 4.19 15.04
C PRO A 91 3.04 3.23 14.24
N LEU A 92 3.56 2.02 14.03
CA LEU A 92 2.81 0.97 13.35
C LEU A 92 1.58 0.58 14.16
N ARG A 93 0.45 0.53 13.47
CA ARG A 93 -0.78 0.01 14.03
C ARG A 93 -0.93 -1.46 13.62
N ARG A 94 -1.97 -2.10 14.14
CA ARG A 94 -2.26 -3.49 13.78
C ARG A 94 -2.46 -3.62 12.28
N ARG A 95 -1.87 -4.65 11.70
CA ARG A 95 -1.90 -4.96 10.26
C ARG A 95 -1.19 -3.93 9.38
N GLU A 96 -0.38 -3.08 9.96
CA GLU A 96 0.48 -2.15 9.22
C GLU A 96 1.92 -2.64 9.23
N ARG A 97 2.61 -2.43 8.12
CA ARG A 97 4.03 -2.73 7.99
C ARG A 97 4.72 -1.64 7.20
N PHE A 98 5.96 -1.36 7.57
CA PHE A 98 6.82 -0.50 6.76
C PHE A 98 7.68 -1.35 5.85
N LEU A 99 7.96 -0.84 4.65
CA LEU A 99 8.91 -1.44 3.73
C LEU A 99 9.77 -0.31 3.18
N GLU A 100 11.08 -0.38 3.39
CA GLU A 100 11.99 0.69 3.04
C GLU A 100 12.57 0.48 1.64
N LYS A 101 12.65 1.56 0.85
CA LYS A 101 13.32 1.55 -0.45
C LYS A 101 14.83 1.62 -0.26
N PRO A 102 15.62 0.93 -1.09
CA PRO A 102 15.18 -0.01 -2.12
C PRO A 102 14.82 -1.37 -1.54
N PHE A 103 13.87 -2.05 -2.14
CA PHE A 103 13.50 -3.40 -1.71
C PHE A 103 13.39 -4.33 -2.91
N ALA A 104 13.58 -5.63 -2.67
CA ALA A 104 13.37 -6.63 -3.70
C ALA A 104 11.87 -6.84 -3.90
N PRO A 105 11.38 -7.01 -5.14
CA PRO A 105 9.96 -7.29 -5.36
C PRO A 105 9.43 -8.49 -4.58
N ALA A 106 10.28 -9.51 -4.37
CA ALA A 106 9.90 -10.66 -3.56
C ALA A 106 9.61 -10.28 -2.11
N ALA A 107 10.32 -9.28 -1.57
CA ALA A 107 10.09 -8.79 -0.22
C ALA A 107 8.72 -8.12 -0.11
N LEU A 108 8.31 -7.38 -1.13
CA LEU A 108 6.98 -6.79 -1.17
C LEU A 108 5.89 -7.86 -1.22
N ALA A 109 6.04 -8.87 -2.08
CA ALA A 109 5.07 -9.95 -2.18
C ALA A 109 4.91 -10.68 -0.84
N GLU A 110 6.01 -10.93 -0.15
CA GLU A 110 5.97 -11.58 1.16
C GLU A 110 5.29 -10.71 2.21
N ALA A 111 5.60 -9.41 2.22
CA ALA A 111 4.97 -8.46 3.15
C ALA A 111 3.46 -8.42 2.92
N ILE A 112 3.03 -8.44 1.66
CA ILE A 112 1.62 -8.46 1.29
C ILE A 112 0.95 -9.72 1.84
N ARG A 113 1.55 -10.88 1.65
CA ARG A 113 0.99 -12.14 2.15
C ARG A 113 0.86 -12.13 3.66
N GLN A 114 1.85 -11.59 4.35
CA GLN A 114 1.81 -11.48 5.81
C GLN A 114 0.74 -10.50 6.27
N ALA A 115 0.58 -9.36 5.58
CA ALA A 115 -0.42 -8.37 5.95
C ALA A 115 -1.84 -8.87 5.66
N ALA A 116 -2.03 -9.65 4.61
CA ALA A 116 -3.32 -10.24 4.26
C ALA A 116 -3.65 -11.44 5.15
N GLY A 117 -2.66 -12.01 5.79
CA GLY A 117 -2.84 -13.16 6.65
C GLY A 117 -3.59 -12.82 7.93
N LYS A 118 -3.73 -13.79 8.80
CA LYS A 118 -4.52 -13.67 10.02
C LYS A 118 -3.75 -13.08 11.19
N GLY A 119 -2.58 -12.65 10.92
CA GLY A 119 -1.63 -12.16 11.91
C GLY A 119 -2.06 -10.98 12.69
#